data_718daa6fc0bb90d606f1b17a819851fa
#
_entry.id   718daa6fc0bb90d606f1b17a819851fa
#
_cell.length_a   1.000
_cell.length_b   1.000
_cell.length_c   1.000
_cell.angle_alpha   90.00
_cell.angle_beta   90.00
_cell.angle_gamma   90.00
#
_symmetry.space_group_name_H-M   'P 1'
#
loop_
_entity.id
_entity.type
_entity.pdbx_description
1 polymer ?
#
loop_
_entity_poly.entity_id
_entity_poly.type
_entity_poly.pdbx_seq_one_letter_code
_entity_poly.pdbx_strand_id
1 'polypeptide(L)'
;MNNNHVYDMLVVGGGPGGYTAALYAARAGLDTIVLEKLSAGGQMALTEQIDNYPGFEDGIDGFSLAEKMQKQAERFGARSKYVEVLRMDLTAVPKLVETSEGIFRGKTVVLATGADPRTLGVAGETELLGRGVAYCAACDGMFYKGKTVVVVGGGNSAAADALLLSRVAKKVILVHRRDTLRATKIYHEPLAQAENVEFRWNSVVSALLSGDRLTGVRLRDTVTGEESVVDCDGVFVSVGRQPATALAVGQLALDGGGYIVAGETTETSIPGVYAVGDVRTKPLRQVVTAVADGAVAVHMAEKYIAENR
;
A
#
# COMPACT_ATOMS: atom_id res chain seq x y z
N MET A 1 -30.04 -4.54 -13.55
CA MET A 1 -29.79 -5.56 -12.50
C MET A 1 -30.78 -5.36 -11.38
N ASN A 2 -31.23 -6.46 -10.75
CA ASN A 2 -32.28 -6.40 -9.73
C ASN A 2 -31.76 -5.61 -8.51
N ASN A 3 -32.30 -4.44 -8.28
CA ASN A 3 -31.79 -3.44 -7.33
C ASN A 3 -31.89 -3.86 -5.84
N ASN A 4 -32.40 -5.07 -5.55
CA ASN A 4 -32.69 -5.57 -4.21
C ASN A 4 -31.83 -6.77 -3.78
N HIS A 5 -30.83 -7.19 -4.57
CA HIS A 5 -29.95 -8.30 -4.20
C HIS A 5 -29.07 -7.90 -3.02
N VAL A 6 -29.02 -8.75 -2.00
CA VAL A 6 -28.18 -8.57 -0.80
C VAL A 6 -27.10 -9.64 -0.80
N TYR A 7 -25.84 -9.22 -0.99
CA TYR A 7 -24.68 -10.08 -0.91
C TYR A 7 -24.37 -10.45 0.55
N ASP A 8 -23.75 -11.59 0.77
CA ASP A 8 -23.22 -11.89 2.09
C ASP A 8 -22.01 -11.00 2.39
N MET A 9 -21.18 -10.73 1.37
CA MET A 9 -19.99 -9.89 1.50
C MET A 9 -19.79 -8.97 0.30
N LEU A 10 -19.61 -7.68 0.57
CA LEU A 10 -19.08 -6.71 -0.38
C LEU A 10 -17.61 -6.46 -0.07
N VAL A 11 -16.73 -6.59 -1.06
CA VAL A 11 -15.31 -6.26 -0.95
C VAL A 11 -15.05 -5.00 -1.76
N VAL A 12 -14.55 -3.94 -1.11
CA VAL A 12 -14.21 -2.66 -1.75
C VAL A 12 -12.71 -2.57 -1.92
N GLY A 13 -12.26 -2.72 -3.17
CA GLY A 13 -10.85 -2.76 -3.57
C GLY A 13 -10.36 -4.18 -3.90
N GLY A 14 -9.76 -4.32 -5.08
CA GLY A 14 -9.27 -5.58 -5.67
C GLY A 14 -7.76 -5.80 -5.49
N GLY A 15 -7.18 -5.30 -4.39
CA GLY A 15 -5.80 -5.61 -4.01
C GLY A 15 -5.66 -7.02 -3.43
N PRO A 16 -4.45 -7.43 -3.01
CA PRO A 16 -4.19 -8.78 -2.49
C PRO A 16 -5.06 -9.15 -1.28
N GLY A 17 -5.32 -8.20 -0.39
CA GLY A 17 -6.24 -8.42 0.74
C GLY A 17 -7.69 -8.63 0.30
N GLY A 18 -8.15 -7.84 -0.68
CA GLY A 18 -9.52 -7.93 -1.20
C GLY A 18 -9.78 -9.23 -1.95
N TYR A 19 -8.90 -9.62 -2.88
CA TYR A 19 -9.07 -10.90 -3.59
C TYR A 19 -8.85 -12.11 -2.68
N THR A 20 -8.03 -12.00 -1.64
CA THR A 20 -7.95 -13.08 -0.64
C THR A 20 -9.25 -13.19 0.16
N ALA A 21 -9.82 -12.07 0.59
CA ALA A 21 -11.14 -12.08 1.24
C ALA A 21 -12.20 -12.70 0.32
N ALA A 22 -12.24 -12.28 -0.95
CA ALA A 22 -13.18 -12.84 -1.92
C ALA A 22 -13.00 -14.35 -2.15
N LEU A 23 -11.75 -14.83 -2.23
CA LEU A 23 -11.43 -16.24 -2.36
C LEU A 23 -11.93 -17.05 -1.16
N TYR A 24 -11.62 -16.62 0.05
CA TYR A 24 -12.02 -17.33 1.27
C TYR A 24 -13.54 -17.32 1.44
N ALA A 25 -14.19 -16.18 1.20
CA ALA A 25 -15.64 -16.02 1.28
C ALA A 25 -16.37 -16.94 0.27
N ALA A 26 -15.94 -16.95 -0.99
CA ALA A 26 -16.52 -17.83 -2.01
C ALA A 26 -16.33 -19.31 -1.67
N ARG A 27 -15.17 -19.71 -1.12
CA ARG A 27 -14.93 -21.09 -0.65
C ARG A 27 -15.78 -21.46 0.55
N ALA A 28 -16.16 -20.50 1.39
CA ALA A 28 -17.10 -20.70 2.48
C ALA A 28 -18.57 -20.69 2.03
N GLY A 29 -18.83 -20.55 0.73
CA GLY A 29 -20.17 -20.51 0.15
C GLY A 29 -20.90 -19.18 0.32
N LEU A 30 -20.18 -18.12 0.69
CA LEU A 30 -20.75 -16.77 0.82
C LEU A 30 -20.89 -16.11 -0.56
N ASP A 31 -22.05 -15.52 -0.80
CA ASP A 31 -22.30 -14.73 -2.00
C ASP A 31 -21.51 -13.42 -1.94
N THR A 32 -20.44 -13.34 -2.77
CA THR A 32 -19.40 -12.32 -2.64
C THR A 32 -19.15 -11.58 -3.95
N ILE A 33 -19.00 -10.26 -3.88
CA ILE A 33 -18.59 -9.43 -5.00
C ILE A 33 -17.45 -8.48 -4.60
N VAL A 34 -16.43 -8.36 -5.47
CA VAL A 34 -15.37 -7.37 -5.40
C VAL A 34 -15.74 -6.18 -6.27
N LEU A 35 -15.72 -4.99 -5.70
CA LEU A 35 -15.92 -3.71 -6.37
C LEU A 35 -14.55 -3.03 -6.52
N GLU A 36 -14.03 -2.98 -7.74
CA GLU A 36 -12.72 -2.42 -8.07
C GLU A 36 -12.86 -1.30 -9.11
N LYS A 37 -12.05 -0.26 -8.99
CA LYS A 37 -12.18 0.91 -9.87
C LYS A 37 -11.61 0.68 -11.27
N LEU A 38 -10.40 0.12 -11.39
CA LEU A 38 -9.66 0.04 -12.65
C LEU A 38 -9.31 -1.40 -13.04
N SER A 39 -8.46 -2.05 -12.26
CA SER A 39 -7.94 -3.39 -12.54
C SER A 39 -7.57 -4.11 -11.25
N ALA A 40 -7.50 -5.42 -11.31
CA ALA A 40 -7.06 -6.23 -10.18
C ALA A 40 -5.64 -5.86 -9.73
N GLY A 41 -5.39 -5.93 -8.41
CA GLY A 41 -4.08 -5.88 -7.80
C GLY A 41 -3.70 -4.59 -7.09
N GLY A 42 -4.35 -3.46 -7.39
CA GLY A 42 -4.01 -2.17 -6.76
C GLY A 42 -2.52 -1.84 -6.91
N GLN A 43 -1.88 -1.36 -5.83
CA GLN A 43 -0.45 -1.00 -5.84
C GLN A 43 0.48 -2.16 -6.21
N MET A 44 0.11 -3.40 -5.89
CA MET A 44 0.89 -4.59 -6.24
C MET A 44 1.04 -4.74 -7.76
N ALA A 45 -0.01 -4.46 -8.53
CA ALA A 45 0.00 -4.62 -9.98
C ALA A 45 0.98 -3.67 -10.71
N LEU A 46 1.46 -2.62 -10.03
CA LEU A 46 2.41 -1.65 -10.57
C LEU A 46 3.88 -2.08 -10.35
N THR A 47 4.12 -3.20 -9.67
CA THR A 47 5.47 -3.69 -9.35
C THR A 47 5.95 -4.64 -10.44
N GLU A 48 7.10 -4.34 -11.07
CA GLU A 48 7.66 -5.18 -12.13
C GLU A 48 8.03 -6.59 -11.64
N GLN A 49 8.60 -6.70 -10.44
CA GLN A 49 9.08 -7.96 -9.87
C GLN A 49 8.79 -8.01 -8.37
N ILE A 50 8.16 -9.07 -7.91
CA ILE A 50 7.89 -9.37 -6.49
C ILE A 50 8.68 -10.61 -6.11
N ASP A 51 9.75 -10.44 -5.36
CA ASP A 51 10.66 -11.51 -4.92
C ASP A 51 10.38 -11.97 -3.47
N ASN A 52 9.53 -11.25 -2.76
CA ASN A 52 9.28 -11.46 -1.33
C ASN A 52 7.89 -12.03 -1.02
N TYR A 53 7.18 -12.58 -2.02
CA TYR A 53 5.95 -13.32 -1.82
C TYR A 53 6.22 -14.82 -1.91
N PRO A 54 6.08 -15.59 -0.80
CA PRO A 54 6.46 -17.00 -0.77
C PRO A 54 5.66 -17.84 -1.77
N GLY A 55 6.33 -18.81 -2.40
CA GLY A 55 5.75 -19.71 -3.39
C GLY A 55 6.12 -19.39 -4.83
N PHE A 56 6.91 -18.34 -5.04
CA PHE A 56 7.47 -17.98 -6.35
C PHE A 56 8.98 -17.81 -6.20
N GLU A 57 9.73 -18.90 -6.44
CA GLU A 57 11.18 -18.97 -6.24
C GLU A 57 11.97 -18.03 -7.16
N ASP A 58 11.46 -17.81 -8.37
CA ASP A 58 12.02 -16.88 -9.36
C ASP A 58 11.35 -15.50 -9.32
N GLY A 59 10.54 -15.22 -8.28
CA GLY A 59 9.68 -14.05 -8.23
C GLY A 59 8.51 -14.11 -9.20
N ILE A 60 7.71 -13.08 -9.22
CA ILE A 60 6.57 -12.92 -10.13
C ILE A 60 6.31 -11.44 -10.35
N ASP A 61 5.90 -11.04 -11.56
CA ASP A 61 5.43 -9.67 -11.79
C ASP A 61 4.08 -9.41 -11.08
N GLY A 62 3.90 -8.19 -10.61
CA GLY A 62 2.75 -7.85 -9.79
C GLY A 62 1.42 -7.96 -10.50
N PHE A 63 1.39 -7.68 -11.81
CA PHE A 63 0.17 -7.79 -12.61
C PHE A 63 -0.26 -9.26 -12.77
N SER A 64 0.67 -10.16 -13.11
CA SER A 64 0.42 -11.59 -13.19
C SER A 64 -0.05 -12.19 -11.86
N LEU A 65 0.55 -11.75 -10.74
CA LEU A 65 0.10 -12.19 -9.42
C LEU A 65 -1.33 -11.73 -9.14
N ALA A 66 -1.66 -10.48 -9.47
CA ALA A 66 -3.00 -9.92 -9.32
C ALA A 66 -4.05 -10.69 -10.13
N GLU A 67 -3.76 -10.97 -11.42
CA GLU A 67 -4.63 -11.78 -12.27
C GLU A 67 -4.84 -13.19 -11.71
N LYS A 68 -3.78 -13.83 -11.21
CA LYS A 68 -3.88 -15.17 -10.60
C LYS A 68 -4.77 -15.14 -9.36
N MET A 69 -4.66 -14.13 -8.50
CA MET A 69 -5.50 -13.97 -7.31
C MET A 69 -6.96 -13.75 -7.69
N GLN A 70 -7.24 -12.89 -8.67
CA GLN A 70 -8.60 -12.68 -9.20
C GLN A 70 -9.19 -13.97 -9.76
N LYS A 71 -8.51 -14.60 -10.72
CA LYS A 71 -8.96 -15.85 -11.36
C LYS A 71 -9.17 -16.97 -10.33
N GLN A 72 -8.35 -17.01 -9.29
CA GLN A 72 -8.51 -17.98 -8.20
C GLN A 72 -9.79 -17.73 -7.41
N ALA A 73 -10.11 -16.49 -7.04
CA ALA A 73 -11.34 -16.16 -6.35
C ALA A 73 -12.59 -16.43 -7.22
N GLU A 74 -12.54 -16.04 -8.48
CA GLU A 74 -13.64 -16.23 -9.45
C GLU A 74 -13.91 -17.72 -9.74
N ARG A 75 -12.88 -18.57 -9.75
CA ARG A 75 -13.03 -20.03 -9.89
C ARG A 75 -13.91 -20.65 -8.80
N PHE A 76 -13.97 -20.05 -7.61
CA PHE A 76 -14.81 -20.48 -6.50
C PHE A 76 -16.15 -19.75 -6.43
N GLY A 77 -16.45 -18.85 -7.38
CA GLY A 77 -17.74 -18.17 -7.50
C GLY A 77 -17.76 -16.72 -7.00
N ALA A 78 -16.64 -16.17 -6.54
CA ALA A 78 -16.58 -14.72 -6.32
C ALA A 78 -16.81 -13.97 -7.63
N ARG A 79 -17.46 -12.83 -7.55
CA ARG A 79 -17.69 -11.96 -8.72
C ARG A 79 -16.82 -10.72 -8.61
N SER A 80 -16.29 -10.25 -9.73
CA SER A 80 -15.61 -8.96 -9.82
C SER A 80 -16.43 -8.00 -10.64
N LYS A 81 -16.49 -6.74 -10.21
CA LYS A 81 -17.12 -5.67 -10.97
C LYS A 81 -16.24 -4.43 -10.95
N TYR A 82 -15.95 -3.93 -12.14
CA TYR A 82 -15.15 -2.73 -12.32
C TYR A 82 -16.05 -1.50 -12.29
N VAL A 83 -16.10 -0.86 -11.11
CA VAL A 83 -16.94 0.31 -10.83
C VAL A 83 -16.26 1.22 -9.81
N GLU A 84 -16.50 2.51 -9.93
CA GLU A 84 -16.04 3.45 -8.91
C GLU A 84 -17.05 3.50 -7.76
N VAL A 85 -16.56 3.26 -6.53
CA VAL A 85 -17.35 3.48 -5.31
C VAL A 85 -17.35 4.96 -4.98
N LEU A 86 -18.54 5.54 -4.91
CA LEU A 86 -18.74 6.98 -4.72
C LEU A 86 -19.05 7.32 -3.26
N ARG A 87 -19.81 6.44 -2.60
CA ARG A 87 -20.28 6.64 -1.22
C ARG A 87 -20.58 5.29 -0.55
N MET A 88 -20.51 5.26 0.76
CA MET A 88 -20.92 4.11 1.56
C MET A 88 -21.82 4.56 2.73
N ASP A 89 -22.76 3.73 3.11
CA ASP A 89 -23.44 3.79 4.41
C ASP A 89 -23.18 2.46 5.13
N LEU A 90 -22.19 2.49 6.01
CA LEU A 90 -21.70 1.31 6.74
C LEU A 90 -22.55 1.03 7.98
N THR A 91 -23.41 1.97 8.40
CA THR A 91 -24.32 1.82 9.54
C THR A 91 -25.66 1.20 9.15
N ALA A 92 -26.05 1.29 7.88
CA ALA A 92 -27.27 0.69 7.37
C ALA A 92 -27.30 -0.84 7.52
N VAL A 93 -28.50 -1.41 7.56
CA VAL A 93 -28.74 -2.87 7.56
C VAL A 93 -29.77 -3.20 6.50
N PRO A 94 -29.41 -3.84 5.39
CA PRO A 94 -28.04 -4.19 4.97
C PRO A 94 -27.17 -2.97 4.70
N LYS A 95 -25.85 -3.11 4.77
CA LYS A 95 -24.86 -2.06 4.46
C LYS A 95 -24.95 -1.68 2.99
N LEU A 96 -24.76 -0.38 2.68
CA LEU A 96 -24.93 0.17 1.33
C LEU A 96 -23.58 0.66 0.79
N VAL A 97 -23.32 0.30 -0.47
CA VAL A 97 -22.18 0.81 -1.25
C VAL A 97 -22.72 1.37 -2.56
N GLU A 98 -22.70 2.67 -2.69
CA GLU A 98 -23.10 3.41 -3.89
C GLU A 98 -21.92 3.50 -4.86
N THR A 99 -22.16 3.14 -6.11
CA THR A 99 -21.17 3.12 -7.18
C THR A 99 -21.64 3.90 -8.40
N SER A 100 -20.76 4.10 -9.37
CA SER A 100 -21.09 4.67 -10.69
C SER A 100 -22.17 3.89 -11.45
N GLU A 101 -22.48 2.65 -11.06
CA GLU A 101 -23.48 1.80 -11.71
C GLU A 101 -24.65 1.38 -10.80
N GLY A 102 -24.83 2.06 -9.67
CA GLY A 102 -25.91 1.82 -8.74
C GLY A 102 -25.47 1.37 -7.35
N ILE A 103 -26.44 0.96 -6.54
CA ILE A 103 -26.21 0.63 -5.13
C ILE A 103 -26.12 -0.88 -4.95
N PHE A 104 -25.02 -1.31 -4.31
CA PHE A 104 -24.81 -2.67 -3.83
C PHE A 104 -25.18 -2.76 -2.34
N ARG A 105 -25.80 -3.88 -1.97
CA ARG A 105 -26.21 -4.15 -0.59
C ARG A 105 -25.50 -5.39 -0.08
N GLY A 106 -24.97 -5.34 1.14
CA GLY A 106 -24.26 -6.47 1.73
C GLY A 106 -24.55 -6.62 3.22
N LYS A 107 -24.53 -7.86 3.71
CA LYS A 107 -24.58 -8.14 5.15
C LYS A 107 -23.30 -7.68 5.82
N THR A 108 -22.17 -7.86 5.14
CA THR A 108 -20.82 -7.45 5.58
C THR A 108 -20.10 -6.65 4.49
N VAL A 109 -19.12 -5.83 4.90
CA VAL A 109 -18.24 -5.07 4.02
C VAL A 109 -16.78 -5.27 4.44
N VAL A 110 -15.92 -5.58 3.47
CA VAL A 110 -14.46 -5.62 3.63
C VAL A 110 -13.87 -4.42 2.87
N LEU A 111 -13.21 -3.53 3.60
CA LEU A 111 -12.49 -2.39 3.03
C LEU A 111 -11.04 -2.80 2.74
N ALA A 112 -10.70 -2.88 1.46
CA ALA A 112 -9.38 -3.28 0.95
C ALA A 112 -8.79 -2.20 0.02
N THR A 113 -9.10 -0.93 0.30
CA THR A 113 -8.80 0.22 -0.56
C THR A 113 -7.31 0.62 -0.56
N GLY A 114 -6.51 0.05 0.34
CA GLY A 114 -5.06 0.23 0.37
C GLY A 114 -4.59 1.60 0.86
N ALA A 115 -3.34 1.93 0.52
CA ALA A 115 -2.71 3.21 0.84
C ALA A 115 -1.75 3.60 -0.29
N ASP A 116 -1.86 4.84 -0.75
CA ASP A 116 -1.00 5.38 -1.80
C ASP A 116 0.30 5.95 -1.22
N PRO A 117 1.45 5.82 -1.90
CA PRO A 117 2.65 6.53 -1.51
C PRO A 117 2.44 8.03 -1.68
N ARG A 118 3.00 8.82 -0.76
CA ARG A 118 3.12 10.26 -0.97
C ARG A 118 4.26 10.53 -1.92
N THR A 119 4.01 11.35 -2.91
CA THR A 119 4.99 11.74 -3.92
C THR A 119 5.91 12.86 -3.42
N LEU A 120 7.04 13.06 -4.10
CA LEU A 120 7.88 14.26 -3.93
C LEU A 120 7.21 15.49 -4.57
N GLY A 121 6.38 15.26 -5.59
CA GLY A 121 5.73 16.31 -6.37
C GLY A 121 6.66 17.01 -7.37
N VAL A 122 7.70 16.31 -7.83
CA VAL A 122 8.63 16.81 -8.85
C VAL A 122 8.32 16.22 -10.22
N ALA A 123 8.65 16.97 -11.27
CA ALA A 123 8.43 16.52 -12.64
C ALA A 123 9.21 15.23 -12.95
N GLY A 124 8.61 14.33 -13.71
CA GLY A 124 9.23 13.06 -14.12
C GLY A 124 9.14 11.94 -13.07
N GLU A 125 8.55 12.17 -11.89
CA GLU A 125 8.50 11.19 -10.81
C GLU A 125 7.72 9.93 -11.21
N THR A 126 6.57 10.10 -11.84
CA THR A 126 5.72 9.00 -12.30
C THR A 126 6.34 8.25 -13.48
N GLU A 127 6.93 8.96 -14.42
CA GLU A 127 7.57 8.41 -15.62
C GLU A 127 8.81 7.58 -15.29
N LEU A 128 9.47 7.90 -14.18
CA LEU A 128 10.68 7.20 -13.71
C LEU A 128 10.36 6.08 -12.71
N LEU A 129 9.10 5.81 -12.41
CA LEU A 129 8.73 4.68 -11.57
C LEU A 129 9.21 3.35 -12.21
N GLY A 130 9.93 2.53 -11.44
CA GLY A 130 10.61 1.32 -11.93
C GLY A 130 11.88 1.60 -12.77
N ARG A 131 12.12 2.85 -13.19
CA ARG A 131 13.29 3.26 -13.95
C ARG A 131 14.25 4.17 -13.19
N GLY A 132 14.25 4.02 -11.86
CA GLY A 132 15.11 4.76 -10.93
C GLY A 132 14.36 5.40 -9.77
N VAL A 133 13.03 5.56 -9.84
CA VAL A 133 12.20 5.96 -8.71
C VAL A 133 11.48 4.76 -8.13
N ALA A 134 11.49 4.61 -6.80
CA ALA A 134 10.84 3.55 -6.07
C ALA A 134 10.21 4.07 -4.76
N TYR A 135 9.15 3.41 -4.31
CA TYR A 135 8.45 3.72 -3.06
C TYR A 135 8.57 2.61 -1.99
N CYS A 136 9.32 1.54 -2.29
CA CYS A 136 9.44 0.39 -1.41
C CYS A 136 10.86 -0.19 -1.44
N ALA A 137 11.66 0.09 -0.42
CA ALA A 137 13.01 -0.45 -0.32
C ALA A 137 13.03 -1.98 -0.15
N ALA A 138 12.04 -2.55 0.56
CA ALA A 138 11.92 -3.99 0.75
C ALA A 138 11.50 -4.75 -0.53
N CYS A 139 10.88 -4.03 -1.48
CA CYS A 139 10.48 -4.60 -2.77
C CYS A 139 11.62 -4.50 -3.78
N ASP A 140 12.17 -3.29 -3.94
CA ASP A 140 13.03 -2.91 -5.07
C ASP A 140 14.52 -2.84 -4.71
N GLY A 141 14.86 -2.90 -3.42
CA GLY A 141 16.23 -2.64 -2.94
C GLY A 141 17.29 -3.53 -3.57
N MET A 142 16.97 -4.79 -3.86
CA MET A 142 17.91 -5.73 -4.48
C MET A 142 18.33 -5.36 -5.90
N PHE A 143 17.50 -4.64 -6.67
CA PHE A 143 17.86 -4.13 -8.00
C PHE A 143 18.95 -3.06 -7.97
N TYR A 144 19.21 -2.52 -6.78
CA TYR A 144 20.23 -1.48 -6.54
C TYR A 144 21.47 -2.01 -5.80
N LYS A 145 21.69 -3.33 -5.80
CA LYS A 145 22.91 -3.94 -5.24
C LYS A 145 24.17 -3.35 -5.88
N GLY A 146 25.08 -2.84 -5.04
CA GLY A 146 26.33 -2.23 -5.47
C GLY A 146 26.21 -0.86 -6.13
N LYS A 147 25.01 -0.24 -6.14
CA LYS A 147 24.74 1.08 -6.73
C LYS A 147 24.66 2.17 -5.69
N THR A 148 24.60 3.43 -6.13
CA THR A 148 24.36 4.58 -5.27
C THR A 148 22.87 4.91 -5.28
N VAL A 149 22.27 5.02 -4.11
CA VAL A 149 20.83 5.34 -3.96
C VAL A 149 20.61 6.54 -3.04
N VAL A 150 19.56 7.27 -3.33
CA VAL A 150 19.05 8.35 -2.48
C VAL A 150 17.79 7.86 -1.77
N VAL A 151 17.70 8.05 -0.47
CA VAL A 151 16.46 7.84 0.32
C VAL A 151 15.94 9.21 0.75
N VAL A 152 14.70 9.51 0.40
CA VAL A 152 14.10 10.81 0.74
C VAL A 152 13.09 10.63 1.86
N GLY A 153 13.35 11.27 3.00
CA GLY A 153 12.48 11.20 4.17
C GLY A 153 13.23 11.39 5.47
N GLY A 154 12.53 11.31 6.60
CA GLY A 154 13.17 11.48 7.92
C GLY A 154 12.35 10.86 9.05
N GLY A 155 11.33 10.09 8.73
CA GLY A 155 10.56 9.27 9.69
C GLY A 155 11.08 7.84 9.78
N ASN A 156 10.40 7.01 10.58
CA ASN A 156 10.77 5.59 10.79
C ASN A 156 10.91 4.82 9.47
N SER A 157 10.01 5.04 8.50
CA SER A 157 10.09 4.37 7.20
C SER A 157 11.40 4.71 6.47
N ALA A 158 11.74 6.00 6.34
CA ALA A 158 12.98 6.41 5.68
C ALA A 158 14.23 5.87 6.37
N ALA A 159 14.23 5.86 7.70
CA ALA A 159 15.34 5.33 8.49
C ALA A 159 15.50 3.80 8.31
N ALA A 160 14.38 3.08 8.35
CA ALA A 160 14.37 1.62 8.11
C ALA A 160 14.79 1.29 6.67
N ASP A 161 14.29 2.03 5.68
CA ASP A 161 14.64 1.87 4.27
C ASP A 161 16.14 2.13 4.03
N ALA A 162 16.68 3.21 4.63
CA ALA A 162 18.11 3.52 4.52
C ALA A 162 18.99 2.42 5.14
N LEU A 163 18.61 1.86 6.30
CA LEU A 163 19.31 0.73 6.92
C LEU A 163 19.20 -0.55 6.09
N LEU A 164 18.05 -0.80 5.48
CA LEU A 164 17.89 -1.96 4.61
C LEU A 164 18.80 -1.83 3.38
N LEU A 165 18.75 -0.67 2.73
CA LEU A 165 19.55 -0.38 1.54
C LEU A 165 21.04 -0.32 1.82
N SER A 166 21.47 0.10 3.02
CA SER A 166 22.90 0.11 3.38
C SER A 166 23.55 -1.27 3.35
N ARG A 167 22.76 -2.34 3.49
CA ARG A 167 23.26 -3.73 3.42
C ARG A 167 23.54 -4.22 2.00
N VAL A 168 22.98 -3.56 0.99
CA VAL A 168 23.03 -4.03 -0.41
C VAL A 168 23.60 -3.00 -1.36
N ALA A 169 23.34 -1.72 -1.16
CA ALA A 169 23.82 -0.63 -2.00
C ALA A 169 25.29 -0.31 -1.70
N LYS A 170 25.99 0.24 -2.69
CA LYS A 170 27.36 0.77 -2.52
C LYS A 170 27.34 2.01 -1.61
N LYS A 171 26.35 2.87 -1.80
CA LYS A 171 26.20 4.12 -1.05
C LYS A 171 24.73 4.48 -0.91
N VAL A 172 24.32 4.92 0.27
CA VAL A 172 22.98 5.43 0.56
C VAL A 172 23.10 6.90 0.97
N ILE A 173 22.34 7.77 0.34
CA ILE A 173 22.31 9.19 0.67
C ILE A 173 20.93 9.50 1.22
N LEU A 174 20.84 9.71 2.54
CA LEU A 174 19.58 10.01 3.23
C LEU A 174 19.34 11.51 3.22
N VAL A 175 18.36 11.94 2.42
CA VAL A 175 17.98 13.34 2.23
C VAL A 175 16.81 13.68 3.16
N HIS A 176 17.01 14.67 4.03
CA HIS A 176 15.97 15.13 4.94
C HIS A 176 15.88 16.67 4.99
N ARG A 177 14.64 17.19 4.97
CA ARG A 177 14.34 18.64 4.96
C ARG A 177 14.63 19.37 6.26
N ARG A 178 15.07 18.69 7.31
CA ARG A 178 15.43 19.22 8.64
C ARG A 178 16.85 18.80 8.96
N ASP A 179 17.39 19.32 10.05
CA ASP A 179 18.71 19.02 10.59
C ASP A 179 18.76 17.76 11.47
N THR A 180 17.60 17.12 11.71
CA THR A 180 17.50 15.93 12.55
C THR A 180 16.34 15.03 12.12
N LEU A 181 16.51 13.71 12.26
CA LEU A 181 15.47 12.74 11.97
C LEU A 181 14.32 12.83 12.96
N ARG A 182 13.11 12.60 12.46
CA ARG A 182 11.91 12.35 13.26
C ARG A 182 11.72 10.87 13.63
N ALA A 183 12.55 10.00 13.06
CA ALA A 183 12.57 8.59 13.38
C ALA A 183 12.86 8.37 14.87
N THR A 184 12.35 7.26 15.42
CA THR A 184 12.64 6.85 16.80
C THR A 184 14.14 6.62 16.99
N LYS A 185 14.65 6.87 18.19
CA LYS A 185 16.09 6.82 18.50
C LYS A 185 16.77 5.50 18.19
N ILE A 186 16.03 4.40 18.14
CA ILE A 186 16.54 3.08 17.77
C ILE A 186 17.20 3.02 16.40
N TYR A 187 16.84 3.92 15.49
CA TYR A 187 17.41 4.01 14.15
C TYR A 187 18.65 4.90 14.06
N HIS A 188 18.84 5.82 15.03
CA HIS A 188 19.85 6.87 14.92
C HIS A 188 21.26 6.30 14.99
N GLU A 189 21.54 5.47 15.99
CA GLU A 189 22.86 4.86 16.17
C GLU A 189 23.23 3.90 15.02
N PRO A 190 22.40 2.94 14.61
CA PRO A 190 22.70 2.09 13.46
C PRO A 190 22.97 2.86 12.16
N LEU A 191 22.22 3.95 11.91
CA LEU A 191 22.44 4.80 10.73
C LEU A 191 23.77 5.57 10.81
N ALA A 192 24.13 6.05 12.01
CA ALA A 192 25.40 6.77 12.21
C ALA A 192 26.63 5.85 12.11
N GLN A 193 26.47 4.56 12.44
CA GLN A 193 27.52 3.54 12.35
C GLN A 193 27.67 2.94 10.94
N ALA A 194 26.68 3.12 10.06
CA ALA A 194 26.73 2.59 8.70
C ALA A 194 27.69 3.44 7.83
N GLU A 195 28.86 2.87 7.51
CA GLU A 195 29.96 3.56 6.82
C GLU A 195 29.58 4.08 5.42
N ASN A 196 28.57 3.45 4.78
CA ASN A 196 28.11 3.81 3.44
C ASN A 196 26.84 4.67 3.43
N VAL A 197 26.39 5.17 4.61
CA VAL A 197 25.25 6.10 4.72
C VAL A 197 25.75 7.53 4.90
N GLU A 198 25.37 8.39 3.97
CA GLU A 198 25.62 9.84 4.02
C GLU A 198 24.32 10.59 4.29
N PHE A 199 24.35 11.59 5.15
CA PHE A 199 23.19 12.44 5.43
C PHE A 199 23.27 13.75 4.64
N ARG A 200 22.18 14.13 4.01
CA ARG A 200 21.95 15.46 3.44
C ARG A 200 20.81 16.12 4.22
N TRP A 201 21.20 16.84 5.24
CA TRP A 201 20.30 17.61 6.08
C TRP A 201 19.82 18.88 5.39
N ASN A 202 18.72 19.45 5.90
CA ASN A 202 18.12 20.68 5.38
C ASN A 202 17.93 20.67 3.87
N SER A 203 17.69 19.50 3.28
CA SER A 203 17.69 19.32 1.84
C SER A 203 16.38 18.70 1.36
N VAL A 204 15.91 19.16 0.22
CA VAL A 204 14.78 18.59 -0.52
C VAL A 204 15.19 18.30 -1.95
N VAL A 205 14.60 17.26 -2.55
CA VAL A 205 14.77 17.00 -3.96
C VAL A 205 13.95 18.04 -4.73
N SER A 206 14.60 18.85 -5.55
CA SER A 206 13.99 19.87 -6.41
C SER A 206 13.76 19.41 -7.83
N ALA A 207 14.56 18.42 -8.31
CA ALA A 207 14.38 17.80 -9.64
C ALA A 207 14.99 16.40 -9.68
N LEU A 208 14.44 15.57 -10.55
CA LEU A 208 15.02 14.29 -10.95
C LEU A 208 15.79 14.51 -12.26
N LEU A 209 17.01 13.99 -12.33
CA LEU A 209 17.87 14.06 -13.53
C LEU A 209 17.83 12.69 -14.21
N SER A 210 17.50 12.66 -15.50
CA SER A 210 17.31 11.40 -16.22
C SER A 210 17.64 11.53 -17.71
N GLY A 211 18.06 10.40 -18.30
CA GLY A 211 17.86 10.06 -19.70
C GLY A 211 16.72 9.06 -19.81
N ASP A 212 16.98 7.86 -20.30
CA ASP A 212 16.01 6.74 -20.29
C ASP A 212 15.72 6.22 -18.87
N ARG A 213 16.64 6.42 -17.95
CA ARG A 213 16.56 6.08 -16.54
C ARG A 213 17.06 7.25 -15.70
N LEU A 214 16.81 7.20 -14.41
CA LEU A 214 17.35 8.15 -13.44
C LEU A 214 18.90 8.11 -13.47
N THR A 215 19.52 9.28 -13.45
CA THR A 215 20.99 9.45 -13.36
C THR A 215 21.42 10.26 -12.16
N GLY A 216 20.50 10.95 -11.50
CA GLY A 216 20.81 11.76 -10.33
C GLY A 216 19.60 12.56 -9.84
N VAL A 217 19.85 13.37 -8.81
CA VAL A 217 18.87 14.30 -8.26
C VAL A 217 19.50 15.68 -8.09
N ARG A 218 18.68 16.71 -8.24
CA ARG A 218 19.03 18.06 -7.76
C ARG A 218 18.44 18.24 -6.38
N LEU A 219 19.29 18.60 -5.44
CA LEU A 219 18.92 18.96 -4.08
C LEU A 219 18.92 20.47 -3.93
N ARG A 220 17.97 21.00 -3.18
CA ARG A 220 17.95 22.39 -2.73
C ARG A 220 18.02 22.42 -1.22
N ASP A 221 18.98 23.18 -0.70
CA ASP A 221 19.06 23.49 0.74
C ASP A 221 17.88 24.35 1.15
N THR A 222 17.19 23.97 2.21
CA THR A 222 15.97 24.66 2.70
C THR A 222 16.28 25.92 3.53
N VAL A 223 17.55 26.11 3.93
CA VAL A 223 18.02 27.27 4.73
C VAL A 223 18.68 28.30 3.86
N THR A 224 19.63 27.87 3.00
CA THR A 224 20.41 28.77 2.15
C THR A 224 19.79 28.98 0.78
N GLY A 225 18.97 28.05 0.31
CA GLY A 225 18.42 28.03 -1.05
C GLY A 225 19.40 27.52 -2.11
N GLU A 226 20.64 27.18 -1.74
CA GLU A 226 21.66 26.67 -2.66
C GLU A 226 21.25 25.34 -3.27
N GLU A 227 21.58 25.15 -4.53
CA GLU A 227 21.35 23.89 -5.25
C GLU A 227 22.63 23.08 -5.42
N SER A 228 22.51 21.77 -5.29
CA SER A 228 23.58 20.81 -5.55
C SER A 228 23.06 19.62 -6.35
N VAL A 229 23.93 18.96 -7.08
CA VAL A 229 23.60 17.74 -7.84
C VAL A 229 24.23 16.56 -7.14
N VAL A 230 23.50 15.47 -7.08
CA VAL A 230 23.92 14.19 -6.55
C VAL A 230 23.66 13.12 -7.61
N ASP A 231 24.71 12.48 -8.09
CA ASP A 231 24.61 11.36 -9.01
C ASP A 231 24.13 10.12 -8.23
N CYS A 232 23.11 9.45 -8.74
CA CYS A 232 22.57 8.23 -8.16
C CYS A 232 21.83 7.39 -9.20
N ASP A 233 21.75 6.09 -8.93
CA ASP A 233 21.07 5.11 -9.77
C ASP A 233 19.60 4.93 -9.38
N GLY A 234 19.23 5.34 -8.15
CA GLY A 234 17.88 5.19 -7.64
C GLY A 234 17.50 6.20 -6.55
N VAL A 235 16.21 6.52 -6.51
CA VAL A 235 15.59 7.36 -5.47
C VAL A 235 14.47 6.58 -4.82
N PHE A 236 14.59 6.34 -3.52
CA PHE A 236 13.54 5.74 -2.69
C PHE A 236 12.77 6.83 -1.94
N VAL A 237 11.52 6.99 -2.31
CA VAL A 237 10.64 8.04 -1.77
C VAL A 237 9.93 7.52 -0.52
N SER A 238 10.45 7.86 0.67
CA SER A 238 9.97 7.39 1.97
C SER A 238 9.39 8.54 2.80
N VAL A 239 8.57 9.39 2.17
CA VAL A 239 7.94 10.56 2.80
C VAL A 239 6.57 10.26 3.44
N GLY A 240 6.22 8.98 3.47
CA GLY A 240 5.00 8.44 4.07
C GLY A 240 3.99 7.92 3.04
N ARG A 241 2.90 7.34 3.55
CA ARG A 241 1.77 6.87 2.74
C ARG A 241 0.51 7.61 3.17
N GLN A 242 -0.48 7.61 2.31
CA GLN A 242 -1.81 8.14 2.58
C GLN A 242 -2.82 7.00 2.40
N PRO A 243 -3.48 6.57 3.47
CA PRO A 243 -4.50 5.53 3.36
C PRO A 243 -5.70 6.03 2.55
N ALA A 244 -6.25 5.18 1.71
CA ALA A 244 -7.43 5.48 0.88
C ALA A 244 -8.71 5.33 1.71
N THR A 245 -8.89 6.20 2.71
CA THR A 245 -9.97 6.17 3.70
C THR A 245 -11.03 7.26 3.51
N ALA A 246 -10.97 8.03 2.42
CA ALA A 246 -11.91 9.15 2.20
C ALA A 246 -13.39 8.73 2.33
N LEU A 247 -13.75 7.53 1.85
CA LEU A 247 -15.10 6.98 1.95
C LEU A 247 -15.49 6.50 3.36
N ALA A 248 -14.53 6.33 4.26
CA ALA A 248 -14.74 5.86 5.63
C ALA A 248 -14.75 7.01 6.67
N VAL A 249 -14.33 8.21 6.26
CA VAL A 249 -14.30 9.40 7.14
C VAL A 249 -15.68 9.68 7.71
N GLY A 250 -15.74 9.92 9.02
CA GLY A 250 -16.99 10.19 9.74
C GLY A 250 -17.84 8.96 10.05
N GLN A 251 -17.47 7.77 9.55
CA GLN A 251 -18.15 6.52 9.85
C GLN A 251 -17.28 5.58 10.71
N LEU A 252 -16.01 5.42 10.38
CA LEU A 252 -15.10 4.52 11.08
C LEU A 252 -14.10 5.30 11.95
N ALA A 253 -13.63 4.64 13.01
CA ALA A 253 -12.52 5.15 13.80
C ALA A 253 -11.22 5.13 12.97
N LEU A 254 -10.56 6.28 12.87
CA LEU A 254 -9.26 6.45 12.20
C LEU A 254 -8.19 6.85 13.22
N ASP A 255 -6.95 6.42 12.99
CA ASP A 255 -5.81 6.88 13.77
C ASP A 255 -5.32 8.28 13.34
N GLY A 256 -4.32 8.83 14.03
CA GLY A 256 -3.71 10.13 13.68
C GLY A 256 -3.02 10.18 12.31
N GLY A 257 -2.80 9.05 11.65
CA GLY A 257 -2.28 8.92 10.29
C GLY A 257 -3.38 8.78 9.22
N GLY A 258 -4.64 8.69 9.63
CA GLY A 258 -5.81 8.50 8.78
C GLY A 258 -6.09 7.02 8.44
N TYR A 259 -5.40 6.06 9.05
CA TYR A 259 -5.63 4.63 8.86
C TYR A 259 -6.85 4.15 9.64
N ILE A 260 -7.62 3.21 9.09
CA ILE A 260 -8.74 2.58 9.81
C ILE A 260 -8.17 1.81 11.02
N VAL A 261 -8.70 2.10 12.20
CA VAL A 261 -8.34 1.38 13.43
C VAL A 261 -8.95 -0.01 13.36
N ALA A 262 -8.10 -1.03 13.20
CA ALA A 262 -8.48 -2.43 13.20
C ALA A 262 -7.30 -3.27 13.71
N GLY A 263 -7.59 -4.20 14.63
CA GLY A 263 -6.62 -5.11 15.21
C GLY A 263 -6.38 -6.37 14.38
N GLU A 264 -5.90 -7.43 15.04
CA GLU A 264 -5.62 -8.72 14.38
C GLU A 264 -6.86 -9.37 13.80
N THR A 265 -8.04 -9.14 14.37
CA THR A 265 -9.33 -9.63 13.86
C THR A 265 -9.82 -8.89 12.63
N THR A 266 -9.15 -7.81 12.22
CA THR A 266 -9.54 -6.93 11.12
C THR A 266 -10.89 -6.19 11.31
N GLU A 267 -11.57 -6.39 12.44
CA GLU A 267 -12.82 -5.73 12.79
C GLU A 267 -12.60 -4.23 12.96
N THR A 268 -13.55 -3.44 12.48
CA THR A 268 -13.57 -1.98 12.63
C THR A 268 -14.49 -1.57 13.79
N SER A 269 -14.71 -0.27 13.95
CA SER A 269 -15.65 0.28 14.93
C SER A 269 -17.13 -0.01 14.62
N ILE A 270 -17.46 -0.54 13.44
CA ILE A 270 -18.82 -0.90 13.05
C ILE A 270 -18.92 -2.42 12.87
N PRO A 271 -19.86 -3.12 13.55
CA PRO A 271 -20.06 -4.55 13.39
C PRO A 271 -20.35 -4.96 11.94
N GLY A 272 -19.73 -6.06 11.50
CA GLY A 272 -19.85 -6.55 10.11
C GLY A 272 -19.08 -5.73 9.08
N VAL A 273 -18.21 -4.81 9.52
CA VAL A 273 -17.29 -4.06 8.66
C VAL A 273 -15.84 -4.37 9.05
N TYR A 274 -15.05 -4.78 8.08
CA TYR A 274 -13.66 -5.21 8.24
C TYR A 274 -12.74 -4.35 7.40
N ALA A 275 -11.50 -4.16 7.85
CA ALA A 275 -10.46 -3.46 7.09
C ALA A 275 -9.25 -4.36 6.91
N VAL A 276 -8.76 -4.51 5.68
CA VAL A 276 -7.68 -5.43 5.32
C VAL A 276 -6.60 -4.74 4.50
N GLY A 277 -5.36 -5.20 4.63
CA GLY A 277 -4.22 -4.65 3.91
C GLY A 277 -3.78 -3.28 4.42
N ASP A 278 -3.30 -2.46 3.50
CA ASP A 278 -2.58 -1.23 3.84
C ASP A 278 -3.47 -0.09 4.34
N VAL A 279 -4.78 -0.19 4.20
CA VAL A 279 -5.74 0.83 4.64
C VAL A 279 -5.90 0.91 6.17
N ARG A 280 -5.53 -0.16 6.89
CA ARG A 280 -5.69 -0.25 8.34
C ARG A 280 -4.40 -0.02 9.12
N THR A 281 -4.56 0.16 10.44
CA THR A 281 -3.44 0.19 11.39
C THR A 281 -2.71 -1.15 11.41
N LYS A 282 -1.41 -1.15 11.07
CA LYS A 282 -0.55 -2.34 11.13
C LYS A 282 0.93 -1.96 11.06
N PRO A 283 1.84 -2.79 11.65
CA PRO A 283 3.27 -2.48 11.67
C PRO A 283 3.96 -2.71 10.33
N LEU A 284 3.50 -3.66 9.53
CA LEU A 284 4.13 -4.05 8.25
C LEU A 284 3.08 -4.09 7.13
N ARG A 285 3.39 -3.42 6.02
CA ARG A 285 2.56 -3.34 4.81
C ARG A 285 3.25 -4.06 3.67
N GLN A 286 2.82 -5.29 3.41
CA GLN A 286 3.34 -6.19 2.38
C GLN A 286 2.20 -7.03 1.79
N VAL A 287 2.40 -7.62 0.61
CA VAL A 287 1.43 -8.50 -0.04
C VAL A 287 1.01 -9.63 0.92
N VAL A 288 1.98 -10.32 1.54
CA VAL A 288 1.71 -11.43 2.45
C VAL A 288 0.88 -11.04 3.67
N THR A 289 1.09 -9.83 4.24
CA THR A 289 0.30 -9.37 5.39
C THR A 289 -1.10 -8.91 4.98
N ALA A 290 -1.28 -8.40 3.77
CA ALA A 290 -2.59 -8.09 3.22
C ALA A 290 -3.40 -9.37 2.92
N VAL A 291 -2.76 -10.41 2.40
CA VAL A 291 -3.35 -11.74 2.19
C VAL A 291 -3.83 -12.35 3.51
N ALA A 292 -2.98 -12.32 4.55
CA ALA A 292 -3.35 -12.80 5.88
C ALA A 292 -4.60 -12.08 6.42
N ASP A 293 -4.64 -10.75 6.32
CA ASP A 293 -5.80 -9.96 6.74
C ASP A 293 -7.09 -10.39 6.02
N GLY A 294 -7.02 -10.62 4.69
CA GLY A 294 -8.18 -11.03 3.90
C GLY A 294 -8.79 -12.35 4.40
N ALA A 295 -7.94 -13.32 4.73
CA ALA A 295 -8.39 -14.61 5.28
C ALA A 295 -9.05 -14.44 6.66
N VAL A 296 -8.43 -13.63 7.55
CA VAL A 296 -8.96 -13.37 8.90
C VAL A 296 -10.31 -12.64 8.83
N ALA A 297 -10.44 -11.64 7.96
CA ALA A 297 -11.69 -10.89 7.80
C ALA A 297 -12.87 -11.81 7.47
N VAL A 298 -12.67 -12.80 6.61
CA VAL A 298 -13.72 -13.75 6.25
C VAL A 298 -14.10 -14.63 7.43
N HIS A 299 -13.12 -15.16 8.16
CA HIS A 299 -13.39 -15.95 9.35
C HIS A 299 -14.27 -15.20 10.37
N MET A 300 -13.98 -13.91 10.57
CA MET A 300 -14.78 -13.05 11.47
C MET A 300 -16.16 -12.73 10.87
N ALA A 301 -16.24 -12.54 9.54
CA ALA A 301 -17.50 -12.26 8.85
C ALA A 301 -18.45 -13.47 8.87
N GLU A 302 -17.95 -14.68 8.71
CA GLU A 302 -18.76 -15.91 8.83
C GLU A 302 -19.43 -15.99 10.20
N LYS A 303 -18.66 -15.72 11.27
CA LYS A 303 -19.18 -15.69 12.64
C LYS A 303 -20.28 -14.62 12.78
N TYR A 304 -19.99 -13.39 12.33
CA TYR A 304 -20.97 -12.29 12.37
C TYR A 304 -22.27 -12.64 11.62
N ILE A 305 -22.17 -13.20 10.41
CA ILE A 305 -23.35 -13.59 9.61
C ILE A 305 -24.14 -14.69 10.30
N ALA A 306 -23.47 -15.66 10.95
CA ALA A 306 -24.14 -16.75 11.66
C ALA A 306 -24.91 -16.25 12.89
N GLU A 307 -24.37 -15.26 13.60
CA GLU A 307 -24.97 -14.65 14.79
C GLU A 307 -26.12 -13.67 14.47
N ASN A 308 -26.20 -13.15 13.22
CA ASN A 308 -27.17 -12.14 12.76
C ASN A 308 -28.06 -12.63 11.61
N ARG A 309 -28.38 -13.93 11.59
CA ARG A 309 -29.28 -14.54 10.61
C ARG A 309 -30.74 -14.17 10.84
#